data_dd607a431f7bc5c28d2d3a9e70313550
#
_entry.id   dd607a431f7bc5c28d2d3a9e70313550
#
_cell.length_a   1.000
_cell.length_b   1.000
_cell.length_c   1.000
_cell.angle_alpha   90.00
_cell.angle_beta   90.00
_cell.angle_gamma   90.00
#
_symmetry.space_group_name_H-M   'P 1'
#
loop_
_entity.id
_entity.type
_entity.pdbx_description
1 polymer ?
#
loop_
_entity_poly.entity_id
_entity_poly.type
_entity_poly.pdbx_seq_one_letter_code
_entity_poly.pdbx_strand_id
1 'polypeptide(L)'
;MFSKIWTKTSTKNYSEQIKCLQAALQECEAVVIGAGSGLSTAAGYTYTGERFQKYFADFAEKYGIRDMYSGGFYPFPTQEEFWGYWSRYIFINRYMDAPKPVYEKLLRLVADKDYFVITTNVDHCFQKAGFDKKRLFYMQGDYGLFQCSEPCCRKTYDNEIRIRKMLEEQKDMRVSAELIPYCPICGKPMTMNLHCDATFVQDDGWYRASQRYKEFLEQHKGLRVLFLELGVGMNTLAIIKFPFWHLANEWENAAYACINLGEAYAPEEIEAKSICINEDIGVALQKLIDRGSVQEIF
;
A
#
# COMPACT_ATOMS: atom_id res chain seq x y z
N MET A 1 -13.35 19.56 11.78
CA MET A 1 -13.80 19.19 10.41
C MET A 1 -12.95 20.04 9.48
N PHE A 2 -12.12 19.41 8.63
CA PHE A 2 -11.28 20.18 7.70
C PHE A 2 -12.15 20.93 6.68
N SER A 3 -11.69 22.10 6.24
CA SER A 3 -12.39 22.89 5.23
C SER A 3 -12.56 22.06 3.94
N LYS A 4 -13.67 22.26 3.23
CA LYS A 4 -13.89 21.63 1.92
C LYS A 4 -13.09 22.33 0.80
N ILE A 5 -12.34 23.37 1.13
CA ILE A 5 -11.52 24.14 0.18
C ILE A 5 -10.15 23.47 0.18
N TRP A 6 -9.92 22.63 -0.83
CA TRP A 6 -8.61 22.05 -1.10
C TRP A 6 -7.68 23.16 -1.57
N THR A 7 -6.54 23.33 -0.91
CA THR A 7 -5.55 24.28 -1.40
C THR A 7 -5.12 23.91 -2.81
N LYS A 8 -5.03 24.93 -3.65
CA LYS A 8 -4.43 24.81 -4.98
C LYS A 8 -3.03 24.22 -4.81
N THR A 9 -2.62 23.39 -5.77
CA THR A 9 -1.23 22.95 -5.94
C THR A 9 -0.27 24.03 -5.52
N SER A 10 0.70 23.70 -4.63
CA SER A 10 1.72 24.61 -4.12
C SER A 10 2.22 25.56 -5.22
N THR A 11 2.32 26.84 -4.94
CA THR A 11 2.90 27.84 -5.85
C THR A 11 4.40 27.65 -6.09
N LYS A 12 5.07 26.81 -5.27
CA LYS A 12 6.49 26.47 -5.43
C LYS A 12 6.68 25.59 -6.66
N ASN A 13 7.74 25.83 -7.41
CA ASN A 13 8.11 24.97 -8.52
C ASN A 13 8.59 23.60 -8.00
N TYR A 14 8.57 22.57 -8.86
CA TYR A 14 8.93 21.20 -8.50
C TYR A 14 10.31 21.09 -7.83
N SER A 15 11.31 21.82 -8.33
CA SER A 15 12.68 21.79 -7.77
C SER A 15 12.74 22.35 -6.33
N GLU A 16 11.93 23.36 -6.03
CA GLU A 16 11.81 23.93 -4.68
C GLU A 16 11.06 22.97 -3.73
N GLN A 17 10.00 22.32 -4.23
CA GLN A 17 9.27 21.31 -3.45
C GLN A 17 10.19 20.14 -3.03
N ILE A 18 11.01 19.64 -3.97
CA ILE A 18 12.01 18.59 -3.66
C ILE A 18 13.04 19.07 -2.64
N LYS A 19 13.53 20.31 -2.73
CA LYS A 19 14.45 20.88 -1.72
C LYS A 19 13.79 21.00 -0.34
N CYS A 20 12.52 21.44 -0.30
CA CYS A 20 11.78 21.53 0.96
C CYS A 20 11.59 20.13 1.58
N LEU A 21 11.27 19.11 0.78
CA LEU A 21 11.11 17.75 1.29
C LEU A 21 12.43 17.14 1.76
N GLN A 22 13.54 17.42 1.07
CA GLN A 22 14.88 17.02 1.54
C GLN A 22 15.21 17.64 2.90
N ALA A 23 15.00 18.95 3.06
CA ALA A 23 15.22 19.63 4.33
C ALA A 23 14.34 19.02 5.43
N ALA A 24 13.05 18.81 5.17
CA ALA A 24 12.14 18.18 6.12
C ALA A 24 12.59 16.76 6.53
N LEU A 25 13.08 15.95 5.59
CA LEU A 25 13.64 14.62 5.86
C LEU A 25 14.93 14.70 6.67
N GLN A 26 15.79 15.70 6.45
CA GLN A 26 17.03 15.88 7.22
C GLN A 26 16.76 16.34 8.64
N GLU A 27 15.81 17.24 8.83
CA GLU A 27 15.53 17.89 10.10
C GLU A 27 14.59 17.09 11.01
N CYS A 28 13.77 16.18 10.46
CA CYS A 28 12.84 15.41 11.26
C CYS A 28 13.56 14.39 12.16
N GLU A 29 12.98 14.17 13.34
CA GLU A 29 13.42 13.16 14.32
C GLU A 29 12.76 11.82 14.06
N ALA A 30 11.58 11.82 13.42
CA ALA A 30 10.89 10.60 13.00
C ALA A 30 10.09 10.82 11.71
N VAL A 31 9.86 9.72 10.96
CA VAL A 31 9.07 9.70 9.73
C VAL A 31 7.93 8.69 9.87
N VAL A 32 6.69 9.14 9.69
CA VAL A 32 5.53 8.25 9.55
C VAL A 32 5.15 8.18 8.09
N ILE A 33 5.38 7.03 7.47
CA ILE A 33 5.07 6.78 6.06
C ILE A 33 3.66 6.24 5.93
N GLY A 34 2.83 6.93 5.17
CA GLY A 34 1.48 6.49 4.80
C GLY A 34 1.42 6.13 3.32
N ALA A 35 1.21 4.86 2.97
CA ALA A 35 1.28 4.41 1.59
C ALA A 35 -0.04 3.82 1.10
N GLY A 36 -0.47 4.29 -0.09
CA GLY A 36 -1.61 3.76 -0.84
C GLY A 36 -1.20 3.14 -2.18
N SER A 37 -2.19 2.74 -2.97
CA SER A 37 -2.01 2.02 -4.24
C SER A 37 -1.17 2.77 -5.28
N GLY A 38 -1.09 4.12 -5.21
CA GLY A 38 -0.23 4.91 -6.08
C GLY A 38 1.25 4.58 -5.94
N LEU A 39 1.72 4.17 -4.75
CA LEU A 39 3.10 3.71 -4.56
C LEU A 39 3.35 2.40 -5.31
N SER A 40 2.43 1.43 -5.24
CA SER A 40 2.52 0.17 -5.99
C SER A 40 2.42 0.40 -7.49
N THR A 41 1.56 1.34 -7.92
CA THR A 41 1.45 1.74 -9.34
C THR A 41 2.77 2.31 -9.85
N ALA A 42 3.42 3.19 -9.09
CA ALA A 42 4.75 3.74 -9.42
C ALA A 42 5.81 2.63 -9.51
N ALA A 43 5.70 1.58 -8.69
CA ALA A 43 6.55 0.38 -8.75
C ALA A 43 6.22 -0.55 -9.94
N GLY A 44 5.17 -0.26 -10.71
CA GLY A 44 4.77 -1.01 -11.90
C GLY A 44 3.63 -2.01 -11.69
N TYR A 45 3.01 -2.04 -10.55
CA TYR A 45 1.81 -2.86 -10.30
C TYR A 45 0.54 -2.16 -10.82
N THR A 46 0.48 -2.00 -12.14
CA THR A 46 -0.71 -1.46 -12.80
C THR A 46 -1.79 -2.52 -12.94
N TYR A 47 -3.06 -2.13 -12.78
CA TYR A 47 -4.22 -3.03 -12.89
C TYR A 47 -4.85 -3.01 -14.28
N THR A 48 -4.39 -2.11 -15.14
CA THR A 48 -4.87 -1.89 -16.52
C THR A 48 -3.75 -2.01 -17.54
N GLY A 49 -4.07 -1.83 -18.82
CA GLY A 49 -3.09 -1.77 -19.92
C GLY A 49 -2.37 -3.08 -20.17
N GLU A 50 -1.09 -2.99 -20.57
CA GLU A 50 -0.30 -4.14 -21.01
C GLU A 50 -0.21 -5.25 -19.96
N ARG A 51 -0.09 -4.90 -18.68
CA ARG A 51 0.01 -5.87 -17.60
C ARG A 51 -1.29 -6.69 -17.45
N PHE A 52 -2.44 -6.03 -17.56
CA PHE A 52 -3.73 -6.72 -17.56
C PHE A 52 -3.85 -7.64 -18.78
N GLN A 53 -3.55 -7.14 -19.97
CA GLN A 53 -3.60 -7.95 -21.20
C GLN A 53 -2.67 -9.16 -21.14
N LYS A 54 -1.46 -8.98 -20.60
CA LYS A 54 -0.49 -10.09 -20.47
C LYS A 54 -0.99 -11.25 -19.62
N TYR A 55 -1.69 -10.97 -18.53
CA TYR A 55 -2.04 -11.98 -17.53
C TYR A 55 -3.51 -12.39 -17.51
N PHE A 56 -4.42 -11.60 -18.13
CA PHE A 56 -5.86 -11.79 -18.03
C PHE A 56 -6.61 -11.62 -19.36
N ALA A 57 -5.93 -11.69 -20.51
CA ALA A 57 -6.58 -11.57 -21.82
C ALA A 57 -7.68 -12.63 -22.03
N ASP A 58 -7.45 -13.86 -21.57
CA ASP A 58 -8.42 -14.96 -21.63
C ASP A 58 -9.65 -14.69 -20.72
N PHE A 59 -9.45 -14.14 -19.53
CA PHE A 59 -10.55 -13.71 -18.66
C PHE A 59 -11.30 -12.51 -19.23
N ALA A 60 -10.58 -11.57 -19.85
CA ALA A 60 -11.20 -10.43 -20.53
C ALA A 60 -12.09 -10.88 -21.69
N GLU A 61 -11.63 -11.82 -22.50
CA GLU A 61 -12.38 -12.37 -23.63
C GLU A 61 -13.64 -13.12 -23.18
N LYS A 62 -13.49 -14.01 -22.17
CA LYS A 62 -14.60 -14.86 -21.72
C LYS A 62 -15.64 -14.12 -20.90
N TYR A 63 -15.21 -13.23 -20.00
CA TYR A 63 -16.09 -12.62 -18.99
C TYR A 63 -16.33 -11.11 -19.21
N GLY A 64 -15.70 -10.48 -20.20
CA GLY A 64 -15.82 -9.05 -20.44
C GLY A 64 -15.15 -8.16 -19.38
N ILE A 65 -14.24 -8.71 -18.58
CA ILE A 65 -13.48 -8.01 -17.55
C ILE A 65 -12.52 -7.02 -18.22
N ARG A 66 -12.48 -5.76 -17.75
CA ARG A 66 -11.71 -4.68 -18.40
C ARG A 66 -10.41 -4.33 -17.70
N ASP A 67 -10.27 -4.69 -16.43
CA ASP A 67 -9.10 -4.46 -15.59
C ASP A 67 -9.05 -5.45 -14.43
N MET A 68 -7.89 -5.53 -13.76
CA MET A 68 -7.70 -6.49 -12.66
C MET A 68 -8.59 -6.17 -11.44
N TYR A 69 -8.85 -4.89 -11.17
CA TYR A 69 -9.63 -4.50 -9.99
C TYR A 69 -11.09 -4.91 -10.14
N SER A 70 -11.73 -4.54 -11.26
CA SER A 70 -13.12 -4.93 -11.54
C SER A 70 -13.29 -6.45 -11.65
N GLY A 71 -12.27 -7.15 -12.18
CA GLY A 71 -12.27 -8.61 -12.23
C GLY A 71 -12.24 -9.29 -10.87
N GLY A 72 -11.65 -8.66 -9.87
CA GLY A 72 -11.66 -9.16 -8.48
C GLY A 72 -13.06 -9.20 -7.85
N PHE A 73 -14.01 -8.40 -8.36
CA PHE A 73 -15.40 -8.36 -7.90
C PHE A 73 -16.36 -9.08 -8.87
N TYR A 74 -15.82 -9.73 -9.92
CA TYR A 74 -16.66 -10.45 -10.86
C TYR A 74 -17.29 -11.70 -10.19
N PRO A 75 -18.61 -11.94 -10.34
CA PRO A 75 -19.30 -13.07 -9.75
C PRO A 75 -19.06 -14.34 -10.55
N PHE A 76 -17.89 -14.94 -10.42
CA PHE A 76 -17.54 -16.16 -11.12
C PHE A 76 -18.54 -17.28 -10.83
N PRO A 77 -18.96 -18.06 -11.85
CA PRO A 77 -20.00 -19.09 -11.70
C PRO A 77 -19.62 -20.22 -10.76
N THR A 78 -18.32 -20.53 -10.65
CA THR A 78 -17.79 -21.65 -9.84
C THR A 78 -16.57 -21.21 -9.01
N GLN A 79 -16.30 -21.95 -7.94
CA GLN A 79 -15.10 -21.74 -7.12
C GLN A 79 -13.81 -22.03 -7.89
N GLU A 80 -13.85 -22.98 -8.83
CA GLU A 80 -12.71 -23.28 -9.69
C GLU A 80 -12.33 -22.09 -10.59
N GLU A 81 -13.32 -21.39 -11.16
CA GLU A 81 -13.10 -20.18 -11.97
C GLU A 81 -12.69 -18.98 -11.09
N PHE A 82 -13.32 -18.81 -9.94
CA PHE A 82 -12.94 -17.80 -8.95
C PHE A 82 -11.47 -17.93 -8.56
N TRP A 83 -11.04 -19.13 -8.16
CA TRP A 83 -9.63 -19.37 -7.81
C TRP A 83 -8.72 -19.41 -9.02
N GLY A 84 -9.25 -19.71 -10.21
CA GLY A 84 -8.54 -19.52 -11.47
C GLY A 84 -8.10 -18.07 -11.67
N TYR A 85 -9.01 -17.12 -11.44
CA TYR A 85 -8.72 -15.70 -11.50
C TYR A 85 -7.81 -15.24 -10.34
N TRP A 86 -8.22 -15.52 -9.11
CA TRP A 86 -7.54 -15.03 -7.92
C TRP A 86 -6.14 -15.61 -7.71
N SER A 87 -5.88 -16.84 -8.11
CA SER A 87 -4.53 -17.41 -8.04
C SER A 87 -3.53 -16.64 -8.91
N ARG A 88 -3.91 -16.29 -10.14
CA ARG A 88 -3.09 -15.42 -11.01
C ARG A 88 -2.92 -14.03 -10.39
N TYR A 89 -4.03 -13.45 -9.93
CA TYR A 89 -4.02 -12.11 -9.35
C TYR A 89 -3.07 -12.03 -8.15
N ILE A 90 -3.19 -12.97 -7.22
CA ILE A 90 -2.32 -13.07 -6.05
C ILE A 90 -0.87 -13.26 -6.47
N PHE A 91 -0.60 -14.19 -7.37
CA PHE A 91 0.76 -14.50 -7.78
C PHE A 91 1.50 -13.28 -8.34
N ILE A 92 0.89 -12.58 -9.30
CA ILE A 92 1.54 -11.45 -9.96
C ILE A 92 1.65 -10.19 -9.09
N ASN A 93 0.77 -10.03 -8.09
CA ASN A 93 0.76 -8.86 -7.22
C ASN A 93 1.47 -9.11 -5.87
N ARG A 94 1.68 -10.38 -5.48
CA ARG A 94 2.24 -10.73 -4.17
C ARG A 94 3.56 -11.48 -4.27
N TYR A 95 3.66 -12.42 -5.22
CA TYR A 95 4.81 -13.35 -5.30
C TYR A 95 5.81 -12.98 -6.38
N MET A 96 5.43 -12.27 -7.42
CA MET A 96 6.37 -11.69 -8.37
C MET A 96 7.01 -10.42 -7.79
N ASP A 97 8.22 -10.12 -8.24
CA ASP A 97 8.90 -8.88 -7.86
C ASP A 97 8.30 -7.67 -8.57
N ALA A 98 8.39 -6.52 -7.92
CA ALA A 98 7.97 -5.26 -8.51
C ALA A 98 8.86 -4.91 -9.71
N PRO A 99 8.27 -4.46 -10.84
CA PRO A 99 9.06 -4.11 -12.03
C PRO A 99 10.08 -2.99 -11.82
N LYS A 100 9.85 -2.10 -10.85
CA LYS A 100 10.71 -0.94 -10.57
C LYS A 100 11.07 -0.88 -9.09
N PRO A 101 12.32 -0.50 -8.72
CA PRO A 101 12.81 -0.50 -7.33
C PRO A 101 12.36 0.73 -6.54
N VAL A 102 11.06 1.03 -6.52
CA VAL A 102 10.50 2.23 -5.86
C VAL A 102 10.52 2.08 -4.34
N TYR A 103 10.22 0.90 -3.83
CA TYR A 103 10.23 0.62 -2.39
C TYR A 103 11.65 0.59 -1.82
N GLU A 104 12.62 0.07 -2.57
CA GLU A 104 14.04 0.08 -2.21
C GLU A 104 14.59 1.51 -2.16
N LYS A 105 14.17 2.37 -3.10
CA LYS A 105 14.52 3.80 -3.08
C LYS A 105 13.95 4.49 -1.83
N LEU A 106 12.70 4.19 -1.48
CA LEU A 106 12.07 4.72 -0.28
C LEU A 106 12.81 4.26 0.98
N LEU A 107 13.18 2.97 1.06
CA LEU A 107 13.96 2.46 2.19
C LEU A 107 15.29 3.20 2.33
N ARG A 108 16.03 3.43 1.24
CA ARG A 108 17.30 4.19 1.26
C ARG A 108 17.14 5.60 1.83
N LEU A 109 16.00 6.25 1.63
CA LEU A 109 15.75 7.61 2.14
C LEU A 109 15.45 7.65 3.64
N VAL A 110 15.02 6.53 4.23
CA VAL A 110 14.57 6.48 5.62
C VAL A 110 15.30 5.46 6.49
N ALA A 111 16.27 4.72 5.94
CA ALA A 111 16.94 3.63 6.64
C ALA A 111 17.71 4.08 7.90
N ASP A 112 18.22 5.32 7.91
CA ASP A 112 18.92 5.97 9.02
C ASP A 112 17.99 6.71 9.98
N LYS A 113 16.67 6.73 9.69
CA LYS A 113 15.66 7.46 10.46
C LYS A 113 14.92 6.54 11.42
N ASP A 114 14.36 7.13 12.46
CA ASP A 114 13.28 6.45 13.18
C ASP A 114 12.00 6.56 12.37
N TYR A 115 11.56 5.44 11.79
CA TYR A 115 10.40 5.43 10.90
C TYR A 115 9.35 4.40 11.29
N PHE A 116 8.12 4.66 10.90
CA PHE A 116 7.04 3.67 10.92
C PHE A 116 6.22 3.76 9.63
N VAL A 117 5.79 2.61 9.11
CA VAL A 117 4.97 2.53 7.91
C VAL A 117 3.57 2.07 8.26
N ILE A 118 2.55 2.84 7.84
CA ILE A 118 1.17 2.40 7.75
C ILE A 118 0.77 2.32 6.27
N THR A 119 0.20 1.21 5.83
CA THR A 119 -0.18 1.05 4.43
C THR A 119 -1.53 0.37 4.25
N THR A 120 -2.24 0.80 3.20
CA THR A 120 -3.43 0.11 2.68
C THR A 120 -3.09 -0.88 1.58
N ASN A 121 -1.82 -0.96 1.16
CA ASN A 121 -1.35 -1.92 0.17
C ASN A 121 -1.23 -3.32 0.79
N VAL A 122 -1.62 -4.32 0.00
CA VAL A 122 -1.70 -5.73 0.41
C VAL A 122 -0.74 -6.63 -0.39
N ASP A 123 0.20 -6.01 -1.13
CA ASP A 123 1.13 -6.62 -2.08
C ASP A 123 2.46 -7.08 -1.46
N HIS A 124 2.71 -6.76 -0.19
CA HIS A 124 3.93 -7.13 0.54
C HIS A 124 5.23 -6.47 0.05
N CYS A 125 5.14 -5.44 -0.77
CA CYS A 125 6.32 -4.81 -1.36
C CYS A 125 7.26 -4.17 -0.33
N PHE A 126 6.75 -3.64 0.76
CA PHE A 126 7.57 -3.12 1.86
C PHE A 126 8.47 -4.21 2.45
N GLN A 127 7.92 -5.39 2.74
CA GLN A 127 8.67 -6.50 3.31
C GLN A 127 9.71 -7.04 2.31
N LYS A 128 9.35 -7.13 1.01
CA LYS A 128 10.27 -7.55 -0.07
C LYS A 128 11.44 -6.58 -0.22
N ALA A 129 11.20 -5.29 -0.08
CA ALA A 129 12.24 -4.26 -0.14
C ALA A 129 13.14 -4.21 1.11
N GLY A 130 12.83 -4.98 2.17
CA GLY A 130 13.66 -5.08 3.37
C GLY A 130 13.26 -4.15 4.52
N PHE A 131 12.08 -3.53 4.47
CA PHE A 131 11.57 -2.78 5.63
C PHE A 131 11.37 -3.69 6.85
N ASP A 132 11.73 -3.20 8.04
CA ASP A 132 11.55 -3.96 9.27
C ASP A 132 10.06 -4.20 9.54
N LYS A 133 9.67 -5.48 9.61
CA LYS A 133 8.30 -5.89 9.90
C LYS A 133 7.76 -5.34 11.23
N LYS A 134 8.63 -5.04 12.20
CA LYS A 134 8.24 -4.44 13.47
C LYS A 134 7.81 -2.97 13.32
N ARG A 135 8.27 -2.31 12.26
CA ARG A 135 7.97 -0.91 11.90
C ARG A 135 6.93 -0.80 10.78
N LEU A 136 6.08 -1.83 10.60
CA LEU A 136 5.14 -1.92 9.50
C LEU A 136 3.76 -2.38 9.99
N PHE A 137 2.72 -1.63 9.57
CA PHE A 137 1.31 -1.98 9.74
C PHE A 137 0.58 -1.97 8.39
N TYR A 138 0.38 -3.15 7.80
CA TYR A 138 -0.42 -3.37 6.59
C TYR A 138 -1.86 -3.67 7.01
N MET A 139 -2.64 -2.62 7.17
CA MET A 139 -3.91 -2.67 7.90
C MET A 139 -5.08 -3.25 7.12
N GLN A 140 -4.98 -3.38 5.79
CA GLN A 140 -6.03 -3.96 4.95
C GLN A 140 -5.79 -5.44 4.58
N GLY A 141 -4.84 -6.12 5.23
CA GLY A 141 -4.52 -7.51 5.01
C GLY A 141 -3.34 -7.74 4.07
N ASP A 142 -3.23 -8.94 3.51
CA ASP A 142 -2.14 -9.37 2.62
C ASP A 142 -2.67 -10.39 1.60
N TYR A 143 -2.37 -10.22 0.32
CA TYR A 143 -2.69 -11.21 -0.71
C TYR A 143 -2.10 -12.60 -0.42
N GLY A 144 -1.05 -12.68 0.38
CA GLY A 144 -0.41 -13.92 0.80
C GLY A 144 -1.14 -14.69 1.92
N LEU A 145 -2.31 -14.21 2.36
CA LEU A 145 -3.05 -14.83 3.45
C LEU A 145 -4.47 -15.24 3.03
N PHE A 146 -4.87 -16.44 3.44
CA PHE A 146 -6.27 -16.87 3.45
C PHE A 146 -6.91 -16.62 4.82
N GLN A 147 -8.22 -16.43 4.80
CA GLN A 147 -9.10 -16.43 5.97
C GLN A 147 -10.36 -17.27 5.69
N CYS A 148 -11.08 -17.65 6.74
CA CYS A 148 -12.41 -18.23 6.59
C CYS A 148 -13.37 -17.19 5.98
N SER A 149 -14.15 -17.56 4.95
CA SER A 149 -15.11 -16.66 4.31
C SER A 149 -16.26 -16.24 5.25
N GLU A 150 -16.57 -17.09 6.22
CA GLU A 150 -17.46 -16.78 7.34
C GLU A 150 -16.63 -16.90 8.62
N PRO A 151 -16.05 -15.80 9.14
CA PRO A 151 -15.04 -15.82 10.18
C PRO A 151 -15.43 -16.61 11.42
N CYS A 152 -14.95 -17.85 11.54
CA CYS A 152 -15.18 -18.71 12.69
C CYS A 152 -14.10 -18.55 13.78
N CYS A 153 -13.01 -17.87 13.47
CA CYS A 153 -11.88 -17.63 14.37
C CYS A 153 -11.02 -16.46 13.86
N ARG A 154 -10.09 -15.98 14.70
CA ARG A 154 -9.13 -14.91 14.37
C ARG A 154 -7.82 -15.47 13.77
N LYS A 155 -7.90 -16.41 12.83
CA LYS A 155 -6.71 -17.01 12.21
C LYS A 155 -6.65 -16.71 10.74
N THR A 156 -5.47 -16.35 10.27
CA THR A 156 -5.08 -16.29 8.87
C THR A 156 -4.10 -17.41 8.54
N TYR A 157 -3.97 -17.77 7.28
CA TYR A 157 -3.16 -18.90 6.83
C TYR A 157 -2.35 -18.50 5.62
N ASP A 158 -1.05 -18.82 5.62
CA ASP A 158 -0.20 -18.64 4.44
C ASP A 158 -0.74 -19.41 3.23
N ASN A 159 -0.66 -18.80 2.06
CA ASN A 159 -1.26 -19.37 0.86
C ASN A 159 -0.26 -19.65 -0.27
N GLU A 160 1.03 -19.34 -0.11
CA GLU A 160 2.00 -19.38 -1.21
C GLU A 160 2.07 -20.71 -1.91
N ILE A 161 2.24 -21.80 -1.15
CA ILE A 161 2.35 -23.14 -1.72
C ILE A 161 1.09 -23.50 -2.53
N ARG A 162 -0.08 -23.18 -1.99
CA ARG A 162 -1.35 -23.50 -2.65
C ARG A 162 -1.57 -22.64 -3.91
N ILE A 163 -1.26 -21.35 -3.84
CA ILE A 163 -1.35 -20.44 -4.99
C ILE A 163 -0.42 -20.90 -6.14
N ARG A 164 0.81 -21.27 -5.84
CA ARG A 164 1.74 -21.80 -6.86
C ARG A 164 1.21 -23.08 -7.50
N LYS A 165 0.69 -24.01 -6.71
CA LYS A 165 0.11 -25.23 -7.21
C LYS A 165 -1.15 -24.99 -8.05
N MET A 166 -2.01 -24.04 -7.66
CA MET A 166 -3.16 -23.63 -8.48
C MET A 166 -2.74 -23.14 -9.87
N LEU A 167 -1.63 -22.40 -9.98
CA LEU A 167 -1.14 -21.92 -11.27
C LEU A 167 -0.54 -23.02 -12.13
N GLU A 168 0.21 -23.94 -11.52
CA GLU A 168 0.84 -25.07 -12.23
C GLU A 168 -0.22 -26.01 -12.84
N GLU A 169 -1.33 -26.23 -12.11
CA GLU A 169 -2.39 -27.14 -12.51
C GLU A 169 -3.56 -26.46 -13.22
N GLN A 170 -3.56 -25.11 -13.36
CA GLN A 170 -4.65 -24.36 -13.96
C GLN A 170 -4.83 -24.72 -15.45
N LYS A 171 -6.07 -25.05 -15.83
CA LYS A 171 -6.49 -25.28 -17.20
C LYS A 171 -7.80 -24.55 -17.51
N ASP A 172 -7.88 -23.95 -18.68
CA ASP A 172 -9.08 -23.23 -19.15
C ASP A 172 -9.65 -22.23 -18.10
N MET A 173 -8.75 -21.46 -17.46
CA MET A 173 -9.08 -20.49 -16.39
C MET A 173 -9.69 -21.11 -15.12
N ARG A 174 -9.50 -22.42 -14.90
CA ARG A 174 -10.05 -23.15 -13.75
C ARG A 174 -8.94 -23.86 -13.00
N VAL A 175 -9.04 -23.87 -11.68
CA VAL A 175 -8.20 -24.72 -10.82
C VAL A 175 -8.90 -26.06 -10.57
N SER A 176 -8.14 -27.09 -10.20
CA SER A 176 -8.71 -28.35 -9.73
C SER A 176 -9.54 -28.14 -8.45
N ALA A 177 -10.69 -28.81 -8.33
CA ALA A 177 -11.55 -28.75 -7.15
C ALA A 177 -10.81 -29.12 -5.83
N GLU A 178 -9.80 -29.98 -5.92
CA GLU A 178 -8.97 -30.40 -4.79
C GLU A 178 -8.09 -29.27 -4.24
N LEU A 179 -7.83 -28.24 -5.05
CA LEU A 179 -7.04 -27.07 -4.66
C LEU A 179 -7.85 -25.96 -4.03
N ILE A 180 -9.20 -26.03 -4.09
CA ILE A 180 -10.05 -25.04 -3.42
C ILE A 180 -9.78 -25.07 -1.93
N PRO A 181 -9.42 -23.91 -1.30
CA PRO A 181 -9.09 -23.90 0.11
C PRO A 181 -10.35 -23.93 0.99
N TYR A 182 -10.33 -24.77 2.00
CA TYR A 182 -11.36 -24.86 3.03
C TYR A 182 -10.79 -24.59 4.40
N CYS A 183 -11.58 -23.93 5.26
CA CYS A 183 -11.20 -23.62 6.62
C CYS A 183 -10.94 -24.91 7.43
N PRO A 184 -9.76 -25.10 8.02
CA PRO A 184 -9.45 -26.31 8.77
C PRO A 184 -10.20 -26.45 10.08
N ILE A 185 -10.92 -25.39 10.51
CA ILE A 185 -11.69 -25.38 11.77
C ILE A 185 -13.16 -25.75 11.51
N CYS A 186 -13.79 -25.08 10.52
CA CYS A 186 -15.24 -25.24 10.29
C CYS A 186 -15.60 -25.88 8.96
N GLY A 187 -14.64 -26.17 8.08
CA GLY A 187 -14.86 -26.78 6.77
C GLY A 187 -15.49 -25.85 5.72
N LYS A 188 -15.79 -24.58 6.03
CA LYS A 188 -16.33 -23.63 5.06
C LYS A 188 -15.27 -23.17 4.08
N PRO A 189 -15.63 -22.67 2.87
CA PRO A 189 -14.67 -22.10 1.94
C PRO A 189 -13.81 -21.01 2.57
N MET A 190 -12.58 -20.87 2.11
CA MET A 190 -11.73 -19.74 2.45
C MET A 190 -11.78 -18.66 1.37
N THR A 191 -11.37 -17.46 1.75
CA THR A 191 -11.17 -16.31 0.87
C THR A 191 -9.83 -15.64 1.20
N MET A 192 -9.46 -14.59 0.45
CA MET A 192 -8.29 -13.79 0.75
C MET A 192 -8.51 -12.98 2.03
N ASN A 193 -7.45 -12.76 2.80
CA ASN A 193 -7.49 -11.83 3.94
C ASN A 193 -7.34 -10.38 3.44
N LEU A 194 -8.44 -9.82 2.94
CA LEU A 194 -8.54 -8.46 2.42
C LEU A 194 -9.70 -7.71 3.07
N HIS A 195 -9.46 -6.48 3.47
CA HIS A 195 -10.48 -5.64 4.08
C HIS A 195 -11.41 -5.03 3.01
N CYS A 196 -12.29 -5.87 2.44
CA CYS A 196 -13.31 -5.46 1.49
C CYS A 196 -14.68 -5.20 2.17
N ASP A 197 -14.92 -5.88 3.30
CA ASP A 197 -16.19 -5.81 4.06
C ASP A 197 -16.00 -6.15 5.55
N ALA A 198 -17.09 -6.34 6.27
CA ALA A 198 -17.10 -6.64 7.70
C ALA A 198 -16.60 -8.06 8.07
N THR A 199 -16.36 -8.93 7.08
CA THR A 199 -15.83 -10.29 7.32
C THR A 199 -14.31 -10.33 7.44
N PHE A 200 -13.63 -9.20 7.31
CA PHE A 200 -12.18 -9.12 7.43
C PHE A 200 -11.68 -9.62 8.78
N VAL A 201 -10.78 -10.61 8.76
CA VAL A 201 -10.17 -11.18 9.96
C VAL A 201 -8.96 -10.36 10.37
N GLN A 202 -9.08 -9.67 11.49
CA GLN A 202 -7.97 -9.05 12.20
C GLN A 202 -7.36 -10.11 13.13
N ASP A 203 -6.24 -10.69 12.72
CA ASP A 203 -5.53 -11.69 13.52
C ASP A 203 -4.65 -11.06 14.62
N ASP A 204 -4.01 -11.89 15.43
CA ASP A 204 -3.11 -11.42 16.50
C ASP A 204 -1.92 -10.62 15.95
N GLY A 205 -1.48 -10.90 14.72
CA GLY A 205 -0.42 -10.16 14.03
C GLY A 205 -0.86 -8.74 13.71
N TRP A 206 -2.09 -8.59 13.21
CA TRP A 206 -2.73 -7.31 12.93
C TRP A 206 -2.84 -6.45 14.20
N TYR A 207 -3.36 -7.01 15.31
CA TYR A 207 -3.48 -6.28 16.57
C TYR A 207 -2.12 -5.84 17.13
N ARG A 208 -1.11 -6.72 17.08
CA ARG A 208 0.26 -6.35 17.50
C ARG A 208 0.86 -5.23 16.63
N ALA A 209 0.62 -5.25 15.32
CA ALA A 209 1.10 -4.19 14.43
C ALA A 209 0.38 -2.86 14.69
N SER A 210 -0.93 -2.89 14.89
CA SER A 210 -1.73 -1.72 15.26
C SER A 210 -1.25 -1.11 16.59
N GLN A 211 -0.94 -1.96 17.59
CA GLN A 211 -0.44 -1.50 18.88
C GLN A 211 0.92 -0.81 18.74
N ARG A 212 1.88 -1.41 17.99
CA ARG A 212 3.19 -0.78 17.75
C ARG A 212 3.07 0.55 17.02
N TYR A 213 2.13 0.68 16.07
CA TYR A 213 1.87 1.96 15.40
C TYR A 213 1.40 3.04 16.39
N LYS A 214 0.47 2.71 17.28
CA LYS A 214 -0.01 3.64 18.31
C LYS A 214 1.11 4.05 19.26
N GLU A 215 1.90 3.08 19.74
CA GLU A 215 3.05 3.33 20.60
C GLU A 215 4.09 4.23 19.93
N PHE A 216 4.36 4.01 18.64
CA PHE A 216 5.26 4.87 17.87
C PHE A 216 4.76 6.32 17.82
N LEU A 217 3.47 6.54 17.54
CA LEU A 217 2.89 7.88 17.53
C LEU A 217 2.99 8.55 18.91
N GLU A 218 2.64 7.85 19.99
CA GLU A 218 2.71 8.40 21.35
C GLU A 218 4.14 8.76 21.76
N GLN A 219 5.13 7.94 21.42
CA GLN A 219 6.55 8.19 21.73
C GLN A 219 7.13 9.39 20.99
N HIS A 220 6.58 9.75 19.82
CA HIS A 220 7.08 10.84 18.98
C HIS A 220 6.22 12.11 19.06
N LYS A 221 5.15 12.10 19.85
CA LYS A 221 4.31 13.29 20.06
C LYS A 221 5.16 14.42 20.66
N GLY A 222 5.15 15.58 19.96
CA GLY A 222 5.93 16.76 20.35
C GLY A 222 7.31 16.86 19.71
N LEU A 223 7.81 15.81 19.09
CA LEU A 223 9.04 15.83 18.29
C LEU A 223 8.76 16.39 16.89
N ARG A 224 9.82 16.64 16.11
CA ARG A 224 9.72 17.01 14.69
C ARG A 224 9.43 15.74 13.87
N VAL A 225 8.15 15.51 13.61
CA VAL A 225 7.67 14.34 12.86
C VAL A 225 7.26 14.74 11.46
N LEU A 226 7.75 14.01 10.47
CA LEU A 226 7.30 14.11 9.08
C LEU A 226 6.28 13.03 8.78
N PHE A 227 5.04 13.43 8.52
CA PHE A 227 4.01 12.56 7.96
C PHE A 227 4.16 12.53 6.44
N LEU A 228 4.76 11.47 5.89
CA LEU A 228 5.03 11.31 4.46
C LEU A 228 3.98 10.41 3.80
N GLU A 229 3.07 11.01 3.05
CA GLU A 229 2.04 10.30 2.29
C GLU A 229 2.51 10.00 0.87
N LEU A 230 2.33 8.75 0.43
CA LEU A 230 2.75 8.25 -0.89
C LEU A 230 1.59 7.54 -1.60
N GLY A 231 0.96 8.24 -2.55
CA GLY A 231 -0.04 7.68 -3.46
C GLY A 231 -1.30 7.14 -2.80
N VAL A 232 -1.82 7.80 -1.77
CA VAL A 232 -3.10 7.44 -1.14
C VAL A 232 -4.25 7.98 -1.99
N GLY A 233 -5.06 7.07 -2.55
CA GLY A 233 -6.21 7.41 -3.38
C GLY A 233 -7.47 7.70 -2.58
N MET A 234 -8.52 8.18 -3.29
CA MET A 234 -9.81 8.60 -2.72
C MET A 234 -10.51 7.53 -1.88
N ASN A 235 -10.36 6.27 -2.21
CA ASN A 235 -11.03 5.16 -1.51
C ASN A 235 -10.49 4.91 -0.09
N THR A 236 -9.30 5.41 0.23
CA THR A 236 -8.61 5.14 1.50
C THR A 236 -8.22 6.40 2.28
N LEU A 237 -8.77 7.56 1.91
CA LEU A 237 -8.48 8.85 2.56
C LEU A 237 -8.65 8.81 4.08
N ALA A 238 -9.73 8.20 4.55
CA ALA A 238 -10.07 8.12 5.97
C ALA A 238 -9.07 7.29 6.80
N ILE A 239 -8.26 6.46 6.12
CA ILE A 239 -7.33 5.54 6.78
C ILE A 239 -5.97 6.20 7.02
N ILE A 240 -5.49 6.98 6.06
CA ILE A 240 -4.13 7.57 6.09
C ILE A 240 -4.18 9.08 5.99
N LYS A 241 -4.77 9.62 4.91
CA LYS A 241 -4.70 11.05 4.59
C LYS A 241 -5.34 11.92 5.69
N PHE A 242 -6.58 11.63 6.08
CA PHE A 242 -7.26 12.40 7.14
C PHE A 242 -6.59 12.28 8.51
N PRO A 243 -6.18 11.09 8.99
CA PRO A 243 -5.37 10.98 10.21
C PRO A 243 -4.06 11.77 10.15
N PHE A 244 -3.33 11.74 9.04
CA PHE A 244 -2.10 12.50 8.88
C PHE A 244 -2.32 14.02 8.93
N TRP A 245 -3.37 14.51 8.28
CA TRP A 245 -3.74 15.92 8.35
C TRP A 245 -4.13 16.33 9.77
N HIS A 246 -4.89 15.48 10.48
CA HIS A 246 -5.28 15.73 11.85
C HIS A 246 -4.05 15.82 12.76
N LEU A 247 -3.15 14.86 12.70
CA LEU A 247 -1.92 14.83 13.50
C LEU A 247 -0.99 15.99 13.13
N ALA A 248 -0.83 16.31 11.85
CA ALA A 248 -0.04 17.46 11.41
C ALA A 248 -0.64 18.79 11.88
N ASN A 249 -1.96 18.90 11.98
CA ASN A 249 -2.62 20.09 12.54
C ASN A 249 -2.46 20.19 14.05
N GLU A 250 -2.62 19.08 14.76
CA GLU A 250 -2.58 19.02 16.22
C GLU A 250 -1.15 19.18 16.78
N TRP A 251 -0.15 18.61 16.11
CA TRP A 251 1.24 18.61 16.59
C TRP A 251 2.00 19.82 16.06
N GLU A 252 2.47 20.66 16.97
CA GLU A 252 3.13 21.94 16.65
C GLU A 252 4.34 21.76 15.72
N ASN A 253 5.20 20.75 16.01
CA ASN A 253 6.45 20.50 15.32
C ASN A 253 6.32 19.49 14.16
N ALA A 254 5.11 19.05 13.84
CA ALA A 254 4.90 18.11 12.74
C ALA A 254 4.80 18.82 11.38
N ALA A 255 5.31 18.17 10.36
CA ALA A 255 5.13 18.53 8.95
C ALA A 255 4.39 17.42 8.18
N TYR A 256 3.70 17.79 7.11
CA TYR A 256 3.06 16.87 6.20
C TYR A 256 3.69 16.97 4.82
N ALA A 257 3.98 15.84 4.19
CA ALA A 257 4.38 15.78 2.81
C ALA A 257 3.54 14.76 2.04
N CYS A 258 3.13 15.13 0.82
CA CYS A 258 2.36 14.27 -0.05
C CYS A 258 3.03 14.19 -1.43
N ILE A 259 3.32 12.98 -1.91
CA ILE A 259 3.75 12.74 -3.28
C ILE A 259 2.65 11.90 -3.95
N ASN A 260 1.94 12.49 -4.90
CA ASN A 260 0.84 11.80 -5.57
C ASN A 260 0.57 12.45 -6.94
N LEU A 261 0.51 11.65 -7.99
CA LEU A 261 0.22 12.13 -9.32
C LEU A 261 -1.28 12.45 -9.46
N GLY A 262 -1.59 13.73 -9.66
CA GLY A 262 -2.98 14.24 -9.83
C GLY A 262 -3.70 14.55 -8.51
N GLU A 263 -3.26 13.99 -7.36
CA GLU A 263 -3.96 14.10 -6.07
C GLU A 263 -3.06 14.60 -4.92
N ALA A 264 -2.04 15.41 -5.23
CA ALA A 264 -1.13 15.98 -4.23
C ALA A 264 -1.70 17.30 -3.69
N TYR A 265 -2.35 17.25 -2.53
CA TYR A 265 -2.97 18.40 -1.87
C TYR A 265 -2.99 18.25 -0.34
N ALA A 266 -3.18 19.37 0.34
CA ALA A 266 -3.39 19.46 1.78
C ALA A 266 -4.54 20.43 2.08
N PRO A 267 -5.22 20.33 3.22
CA PRO A 267 -6.21 21.31 3.64
C PRO A 267 -5.53 22.61 4.09
N GLU A 268 -6.28 23.72 4.02
CA GLU A 268 -5.80 25.07 4.33
C GLU A 268 -5.20 25.17 5.72
N GLU A 269 -5.75 24.46 6.69
CA GLU A 269 -5.35 24.47 8.10
C GLU A 269 -3.90 24.02 8.33
N ILE A 270 -3.33 23.22 7.42
CA ILE A 270 -1.94 22.75 7.49
C ILE A 270 -1.07 23.19 6.30
N GLU A 271 -1.55 24.09 5.45
CA GLU A 271 -0.85 24.52 4.24
C GLU A 271 0.58 25.00 4.54
N ALA A 272 0.74 25.82 5.58
CA ALA A 272 2.03 26.42 5.95
C ALA A 272 3.13 25.40 6.32
N LYS A 273 2.74 24.18 6.71
CA LYS A 273 3.65 23.08 7.08
C LYS A 273 3.48 21.85 6.18
N SER A 274 2.96 22.08 4.96
CA SER A 274 2.72 21.02 3.96
C SER A 274 3.59 21.17 2.72
N ILE A 275 4.04 20.03 2.19
CA ILE A 275 4.81 19.91 0.96
C ILE A 275 4.07 18.95 0.04
N CYS A 276 3.39 19.49 -1.00
CA CYS A 276 2.58 18.68 -1.92
C CYS A 276 3.25 18.62 -3.29
N ILE A 277 3.70 17.43 -3.69
CA ILE A 277 4.44 17.17 -4.92
C ILE A 277 3.54 16.38 -5.88
N ASN A 278 3.09 17.04 -6.96
CA ASN A 278 2.32 16.40 -8.00
C ASN A 278 3.26 15.80 -9.06
N GLU A 279 3.73 14.58 -8.81
CA GLU A 279 4.68 13.87 -9.67
C GLU A 279 4.57 12.35 -9.46
N ASP A 280 5.11 11.56 -10.41
CA ASP A 280 5.35 10.13 -10.21
C ASP A 280 6.25 9.90 -9.01
N ILE A 281 5.83 9.00 -8.11
CA ILE A 281 6.54 8.76 -6.84
C ILE A 281 7.95 8.25 -7.10
N GLY A 282 8.14 7.34 -8.07
CA GLY A 282 9.45 6.79 -8.40
C GLY A 282 10.42 7.84 -8.93
N VAL A 283 9.91 8.83 -9.69
CA VAL A 283 10.67 10.00 -10.18
C VAL A 283 11.04 10.92 -9.03
N ALA A 284 10.10 11.25 -8.15
CA ALA A 284 10.34 12.12 -7.00
C ALA A 284 11.36 11.51 -6.02
N LEU A 285 11.23 10.22 -5.69
CA LEU A 285 12.18 9.50 -4.83
C LEU A 285 13.59 9.46 -5.43
N GLN A 286 13.71 9.25 -6.76
CA GLN A 286 15.01 9.30 -7.41
C GLN A 286 15.67 10.68 -7.28
N LYS A 287 14.92 11.76 -7.48
CA LYS A 287 15.41 13.14 -7.32
C LYS A 287 15.87 13.47 -5.90
N LEU A 288 15.18 12.92 -4.90
CA LEU A 288 15.58 13.06 -3.49
C LEU A 288 16.94 12.37 -3.23
N ILE A 289 17.13 11.17 -3.77
CA ILE A 289 18.40 10.41 -3.64
C ILE A 289 19.57 11.11 -4.35
N ASP A 290 19.38 11.52 -5.62
CA ASP A 290 20.43 12.11 -6.45
C ASP A 290 21.01 13.38 -5.81
N ARG A 291 20.18 14.18 -5.16
CA ARG A 291 20.59 15.41 -4.48
C ARG A 291 21.22 15.16 -3.12
N GLY A 292 20.83 14.11 -2.39
CA GLY A 292 21.47 13.70 -1.15
C GLY A 292 22.95 13.32 -1.36
N SER A 293 23.23 12.64 -2.47
CA SER A 293 24.59 12.22 -2.83
C SER A 293 25.55 13.37 -3.18
N VAL A 294 25.04 14.55 -3.52
CA VAL A 294 25.86 15.73 -3.86
C VAL A 294 26.35 16.49 -2.62
N GLN A 295 25.66 16.36 -1.48
CA GLN A 295 26.04 17.04 -0.24
C GLN A 295 27.15 16.31 0.56
N GLU A 296 27.39 15.01 0.28
CA GLU A 296 28.47 14.25 0.93
C GLU A 296 29.87 14.48 0.33
N ILE A 297 30.00 15.31 -0.71
CA ILE A 297 31.27 15.53 -1.44
C ILE A 297 31.94 16.89 -1.08
N PHE A 298 31.39 17.63 -0.12
CA PHE A 298 31.99 18.90 0.31
C PHE A 298 32.26 18.95 1.82
#